data_fe947c2d1d1575d1201e2fe3395d3375
#
_entry.id   fe947c2d1d1575d1201e2fe3395d3375
#
_cell.length_a   1.000
_cell.length_b   1.000
_cell.length_c   1.000
_cell.angle_alpha   90.00
_cell.angle_beta   90.00
_cell.angle_gamma   90.00
#
_symmetry.space_group_name_H-M   'P 1'
#
loop_
_entity.id
_entity.type
_entity.pdbx_description
1 polymer ?
#
loop_
_entity_poly.entity_id
_entity_poly.type
_entity_poly.pdbx_seq_one_letter_code
_entity_poly.pdbx_strand_id
1 'polypeptide(L)'
;MRVLQGFLRIFFRHFYTSLAWSYDLVASIVSVGQWDDWVLSILDPAPAQPILEIAHGTGNLLHELARRQANSFGVDASRQMCRMASRKLKRNGHASTVVQAKAQALPFQQESFAALLSTFPTEFILDPASMAEAHRTLQAQGQYRIVPMAEIRGPGYFDRVAGWLFRVTGQYAELPATWSQPISEAGFVVRMEDVNLSRSRVTRLIATRSSRKEGQVA
;
A
#
# COMPACT_ATOMS: atom_id res chain seq x y z
N MET A 1 17.75 20.54 10.67
CA MET A 1 16.62 19.63 10.41
C MET A 1 16.12 19.68 8.97
N ARG A 2 15.76 20.84 8.39
CA ARG A 2 15.26 20.95 6.99
C ARG A 2 16.22 20.43 5.91
N VAL A 3 17.54 20.62 6.07
CA VAL A 3 18.56 20.15 5.12
C VAL A 3 18.68 18.62 5.10
N LEU A 4 18.63 17.98 6.28
CA LEU A 4 18.64 16.51 6.41
C LEU A 4 17.38 15.88 5.79
N GLN A 5 16.23 16.49 6.01
CA GLN A 5 14.96 16.05 5.39
C GLN A 5 14.99 16.19 3.86
N GLY A 6 15.58 17.27 3.34
CA GLY A 6 15.78 17.47 1.89
C GLY A 6 16.71 16.41 1.29
N PHE A 7 17.81 16.14 1.95
CA PHE A 7 18.77 15.10 1.53
C PHE A 7 18.14 13.69 1.55
N LEU A 8 17.42 13.35 2.62
CA LEU A 8 16.71 12.07 2.72
C LEU A 8 15.65 11.92 1.64
N ARG A 9 14.91 12.99 1.32
CA ARG A 9 13.89 12.97 0.25
C ARG A 9 14.52 12.72 -1.12
N ILE A 10 15.65 13.36 -1.43
CA ILE A 10 16.42 13.15 -2.68
C ILE A 10 17.03 11.76 -2.69
N PHE A 11 17.62 11.32 -1.57
CA PHE A 11 18.19 10.00 -1.40
C PHE A 11 17.14 8.91 -1.64
N PHE A 12 15.98 8.98 -0.99
CA PHE A 12 14.90 8.01 -1.19
C PHE A 12 14.37 8.04 -2.63
N ARG A 13 14.24 9.20 -3.26
CA ARG A 13 13.82 9.29 -4.67
C ARG A 13 14.78 8.56 -5.61
N HIS A 14 16.08 8.73 -5.44
CA HIS A 14 17.11 8.01 -6.22
C HIS A 14 17.22 6.54 -5.81
N PHE A 15 17.00 6.24 -4.53
CA PHE A 15 16.99 4.89 -3.99
C PHE A 15 15.92 4.01 -4.64
N TYR A 16 14.70 4.54 -4.81
CA TYR A 16 13.61 3.83 -5.49
C TYR A 16 13.86 3.55 -6.97
N THR A 17 14.70 4.34 -7.63
CA THR A 17 14.98 4.17 -9.07
C THR A 17 16.22 3.34 -9.35
N SER A 18 17.26 3.43 -8.52
CA SER A 18 18.58 2.84 -8.81
C SER A 18 18.91 1.61 -7.96
N LEU A 19 18.32 1.49 -6.76
CA LEU A 19 18.64 0.45 -5.78
C LEU A 19 17.41 -0.41 -5.40
N ALA A 20 16.47 -0.59 -6.31
CA ALA A 20 15.26 -1.38 -6.08
C ALA A 20 15.55 -2.81 -5.59
N TRP A 21 16.72 -3.38 -5.92
CA TRP A 21 17.13 -4.71 -5.47
C TRP A 21 17.44 -4.77 -3.95
N SER A 22 17.84 -3.65 -3.35
CA SER A 22 18.14 -3.57 -1.92
C SER A 22 16.94 -3.09 -1.09
N TYR A 23 15.81 -2.78 -1.75
CA TYR A 23 14.63 -2.24 -1.10
C TYR A 23 14.13 -3.14 0.04
N ASP A 24 13.95 -4.44 -0.24
CA ASP A 24 13.48 -5.40 0.76
C ASP A 24 14.46 -5.51 1.94
N LEU A 25 15.77 -5.46 1.68
CA LEU A 25 16.80 -5.50 2.73
C LEU A 25 16.74 -4.25 3.61
N VAL A 26 16.67 -3.06 2.99
CA VAL A 26 16.59 -1.79 3.74
C VAL A 26 15.29 -1.71 4.52
N ALA A 27 14.16 -2.08 3.91
CA ALA A 27 12.87 -2.16 4.58
C ALA A 27 12.93 -3.08 5.80
N SER A 28 13.54 -4.26 5.67
CA SER A 28 13.74 -5.22 6.77
C SER A 28 14.63 -4.66 7.88
N ILE A 29 15.76 -4.00 7.54
CA ILE A 29 16.65 -3.40 8.53
C ILE A 29 15.95 -2.26 9.27
N VAL A 30 15.33 -1.35 8.56
CA VAL A 30 14.66 -0.17 9.11
C VAL A 30 13.47 -0.57 9.98
N SER A 31 12.71 -1.60 9.59
CA SER A 31 11.59 -2.13 10.37
C SER A 31 11.99 -3.07 11.51
N VAL A 32 13.29 -3.31 11.70
CA VAL A 32 13.81 -4.31 12.68
C VAL A 32 13.17 -5.69 12.43
N GLY A 33 13.08 -6.08 11.13
CA GLY A 33 12.54 -7.36 10.69
C GLY A 33 11.02 -7.48 10.70
N GLN A 34 10.27 -6.39 10.94
CA GLN A 34 8.80 -6.42 11.05
C GLN A 34 8.09 -6.03 9.75
N TRP A 35 8.83 -5.78 8.67
CA TRP A 35 8.25 -5.28 7.42
C TRP A 35 7.16 -6.19 6.84
N ASP A 36 7.41 -7.50 6.81
CA ASP A 36 6.45 -8.46 6.28
C ASP A 36 5.18 -8.52 7.13
N ASP A 37 5.29 -8.48 8.46
CA ASP A 37 4.14 -8.43 9.36
C ASP A 37 3.27 -7.19 9.09
N TRP A 38 3.91 -6.04 8.84
CA TRP A 38 3.19 -4.80 8.51
C TRP A 38 2.44 -4.92 7.18
N VAL A 39 3.13 -5.41 6.15
CA VAL A 39 2.54 -5.61 4.81
C VAL A 39 1.40 -6.63 4.88
N LEU A 40 1.60 -7.75 5.57
CA LEU A 40 0.61 -8.83 5.65
C LEU A 40 -0.59 -8.48 6.53
N SER A 41 -0.47 -7.49 7.42
CA SER A 41 -1.60 -7.03 8.25
C SER A 41 -2.79 -6.56 7.41
N ILE A 42 -2.57 -6.11 6.15
CA ILE A 42 -3.64 -5.67 5.24
C ILE A 42 -4.59 -6.81 4.84
N LEU A 43 -4.14 -8.07 4.99
CA LEU A 43 -4.89 -9.26 4.62
C LEU A 43 -5.80 -9.80 5.73
N ASP A 44 -5.85 -9.16 6.88
CA ASP A 44 -6.69 -9.59 8.01
C ASP A 44 -7.78 -8.53 8.30
N PRO A 45 -9.08 -8.92 8.24
CA PRO A 45 -9.61 -10.18 7.70
C PRO A 45 -9.33 -10.33 6.21
N ALA A 46 -9.39 -11.56 5.70
CA ALA A 46 -9.12 -11.83 4.29
C ALA A 46 -9.98 -10.93 3.36
N PRO A 47 -9.36 -10.24 2.38
CA PRO A 47 -10.10 -9.38 1.47
C PRO A 47 -10.95 -10.20 0.49
N ALA A 48 -12.09 -9.65 0.07
CA ALA A 48 -12.91 -10.23 -0.98
C ALA A 48 -12.14 -10.23 -2.32
N GLN A 49 -12.45 -11.19 -3.18
CA GLN A 49 -11.76 -11.36 -4.47
C GLN A 49 -12.72 -11.06 -5.64
N PRO A 50 -12.20 -10.61 -6.79
CA PRO A 50 -10.80 -10.43 -7.19
C PRO A 50 -10.11 -9.24 -6.50
N ILE A 51 -8.79 -9.33 -6.33
CA ILE A 51 -7.95 -8.34 -5.64
C ILE A 51 -7.02 -7.64 -6.63
N LEU A 52 -6.85 -6.32 -6.50
CA LEU A 52 -5.80 -5.57 -7.17
C LEU A 52 -4.86 -4.93 -6.13
N GLU A 53 -3.57 -5.22 -6.19
CA GLU A 53 -2.55 -4.49 -5.47
C GLU A 53 -2.03 -3.32 -6.32
N ILE A 54 -2.18 -2.09 -5.80
CA ILE A 54 -1.70 -0.86 -6.45
C ILE A 54 -0.37 -0.46 -5.83
N ALA A 55 0.65 -0.24 -6.69
CA ALA A 55 2.05 -0.01 -6.32
C ALA A 55 2.64 -1.22 -5.56
N HIS A 56 2.60 -2.39 -6.19
CA HIS A 56 3.03 -3.65 -5.60
C HIS A 56 4.54 -3.74 -5.26
N GLY A 57 5.36 -2.79 -5.70
CA GLY A 57 6.80 -2.78 -5.45
C GLY A 57 7.49 -4.08 -5.92
N THR A 58 8.25 -4.72 -5.03
CA THR A 58 8.97 -5.97 -5.32
C THR A 58 8.06 -7.22 -5.38
N GLY A 59 6.76 -7.06 -5.07
CA GLY A 59 5.74 -8.11 -5.18
C GLY A 59 5.68 -9.07 -3.99
N ASN A 60 6.04 -8.63 -2.79
CA ASN A 60 5.97 -9.47 -1.59
C ASN A 60 4.53 -9.84 -1.25
N LEU A 61 3.61 -8.87 -1.25
CA LEU A 61 2.20 -9.11 -0.98
C LEU A 61 1.54 -9.92 -2.10
N LEU A 62 1.85 -9.64 -3.38
CA LEU A 62 1.38 -10.46 -4.50
C LEU A 62 1.81 -11.92 -4.40
N HIS A 63 3.06 -12.16 -3.99
CA HIS A 63 3.56 -13.53 -3.77
C HIS A 63 2.78 -14.23 -2.65
N GLU A 64 2.49 -13.56 -1.54
CA GLU A 64 1.70 -14.12 -0.46
C GLU A 64 0.24 -14.38 -0.89
N LEU A 65 -0.37 -13.46 -1.64
CA LEU A 65 -1.69 -13.66 -2.23
C LEU A 65 -1.72 -14.88 -3.16
N ALA A 66 -0.70 -15.04 -4.03
CA ALA A 66 -0.57 -16.20 -4.91
C ALA A 66 -0.37 -17.50 -4.11
N ARG A 67 0.41 -17.48 -3.02
CA ARG A 67 0.59 -18.62 -2.12
C ARG A 67 -0.72 -19.04 -1.45
N ARG A 68 -1.61 -18.07 -1.16
CA ARG A 68 -2.97 -18.31 -0.65
C ARG A 68 -3.97 -18.67 -1.75
N GLN A 69 -3.52 -18.83 -2.99
CA GLN A 69 -4.36 -19.10 -4.16
C GLN A 69 -5.44 -18.02 -4.40
N ALA A 70 -5.18 -16.80 -3.99
CA ALA A 70 -6.09 -15.68 -4.20
C ALA A 70 -6.07 -15.23 -5.67
N ASN A 71 -7.25 -14.93 -6.22
CA ASN A 71 -7.37 -14.29 -7.53
C ASN A 71 -6.91 -12.83 -7.41
N SER A 72 -5.64 -12.59 -7.73
CA SER A 72 -5.00 -11.30 -7.50
C SER A 72 -4.19 -10.81 -8.69
N PHE A 73 -4.17 -9.49 -8.86
CA PHE A 73 -3.42 -8.76 -9.86
C PHE A 73 -2.62 -7.65 -9.20
N GLY A 74 -1.55 -7.20 -9.86
CA GLY A 74 -0.74 -6.10 -9.36
C GLY A 74 -0.40 -5.09 -10.44
N VAL A 75 -0.44 -3.81 -10.08
CA VAL A 75 0.07 -2.72 -10.92
C VAL A 75 1.17 -1.96 -10.21
N ASP A 76 2.17 -1.54 -10.98
CA ASP A 76 3.21 -0.62 -10.54
C ASP A 76 3.67 0.23 -11.73
N ALA A 77 3.98 1.50 -11.50
CA ALA A 77 4.46 2.39 -12.54
C ALA A 77 5.91 2.06 -12.95
N SER A 78 6.68 1.44 -12.06
CA SER A 78 8.08 1.10 -12.28
C SER A 78 8.21 -0.22 -13.04
N ARG A 79 8.76 -0.13 -14.26
CA ARG A 79 9.10 -1.33 -15.05
C ARG A 79 10.04 -2.28 -14.30
N GLN A 80 10.94 -1.73 -13.47
CA GLN A 80 11.88 -2.52 -12.69
C GLN A 80 11.14 -3.32 -11.61
N MET A 81 10.23 -2.72 -10.86
CA MET A 81 9.40 -3.37 -9.85
C MET A 81 8.54 -4.48 -10.49
N CYS A 82 7.89 -4.18 -11.62
CA CYS A 82 7.12 -5.19 -12.35
C CYS A 82 7.96 -6.41 -12.77
N ARG A 83 9.21 -6.18 -13.23
CA ARG A 83 10.13 -7.28 -13.58
C ARG A 83 10.52 -8.10 -12.34
N MET A 84 10.77 -7.46 -11.21
CA MET A 84 11.14 -8.13 -9.95
C MET A 84 9.98 -8.96 -9.42
N ALA A 85 8.78 -8.38 -9.33
CA ALA A 85 7.57 -9.09 -8.89
C ALA A 85 7.24 -10.27 -9.81
N SER A 86 7.27 -10.07 -11.13
CA SER A 86 7.03 -11.13 -12.11
C SER A 86 8.03 -12.28 -11.98
N ARG A 87 9.33 -11.97 -11.78
CA ARG A 87 10.35 -13.00 -11.54
C ARG A 87 10.14 -13.74 -10.22
N LYS A 88 9.76 -13.03 -9.15
CA LYS A 88 9.45 -13.61 -7.84
C LYS A 88 8.32 -14.61 -7.96
N LEU A 89 7.19 -14.22 -8.57
CA LEU A 89 6.04 -15.10 -8.78
C LEU A 89 6.44 -16.35 -9.58
N LYS A 90 7.09 -16.17 -10.74
CA LYS A 90 7.50 -17.29 -11.60
C LYS A 90 8.48 -18.27 -10.93
N ARG A 91 9.47 -17.76 -10.17
CA ARG A 91 10.42 -18.61 -9.43
C ARG A 91 9.76 -19.47 -8.36
N ASN A 92 8.62 -19.03 -7.85
CA ASN A 92 7.82 -19.76 -6.86
C ASN A 92 6.66 -20.55 -7.48
N GLY A 93 6.66 -20.75 -8.80
CA GLY A 93 5.67 -21.57 -9.50
C GLY A 93 4.32 -20.90 -9.73
N HIS A 94 4.22 -19.60 -9.54
CA HIS A 94 2.98 -18.86 -9.74
C HIS A 94 2.92 -18.15 -11.10
N ALA A 95 1.71 -18.00 -11.64
CA ALA A 95 1.48 -17.17 -12.82
C ALA A 95 1.79 -15.70 -12.51
N SER A 96 2.33 -14.97 -13.49
CA SER A 96 2.56 -13.54 -13.33
C SER A 96 1.30 -12.76 -13.70
N THR A 97 0.71 -12.12 -12.69
CA THR A 97 -0.48 -11.25 -12.81
C THR A 97 -0.12 -9.77 -12.69
N VAL A 98 1.12 -9.41 -13.08
CA VAL A 98 1.70 -8.08 -12.95
C VAL A 98 1.52 -7.29 -14.24
N VAL A 99 1.06 -6.05 -14.12
CA VAL A 99 0.88 -5.09 -15.21
C VAL A 99 1.63 -3.80 -14.88
N GLN A 100 2.36 -3.24 -15.86
CA GLN A 100 2.96 -1.91 -15.70
C GLN A 100 1.91 -0.85 -16.03
N ALA A 101 1.48 -0.07 -15.02
CA ALA A 101 0.55 1.03 -15.18
C ALA A 101 0.71 2.05 -14.04
N LYS A 102 0.26 3.29 -14.28
CA LYS A 102 0.10 4.30 -13.23
C LYS A 102 -1.24 4.12 -12.53
N ALA A 103 -1.30 4.45 -11.24
CA ALA A 103 -2.56 4.43 -10.48
C ALA A 103 -3.63 5.37 -11.06
N GLN A 104 -3.20 6.43 -11.76
CA GLN A 104 -4.06 7.40 -12.45
C GLN A 104 -4.67 6.89 -13.76
N ALA A 105 -4.27 5.70 -14.24
CA ALA A 105 -4.76 5.12 -15.49
C ALA A 105 -4.65 3.60 -15.41
N LEU A 106 -5.59 2.97 -14.70
CA LEU A 106 -5.62 1.54 -14.49
C LEU A 106 -6.18 0.81 -15.73
N PRO A 107 -5.45 -0.17 -16.30
CA PRO A 107 -5.85 -0.84 -17.54
C PRO A 107 -6.87 -1.96 -17.29
N PHE A 108 -7.86 -1.70 -16.44
CA PHE A 108 -8.91 -2.65 -16.10
C PHE A 108 -10.30 -2.03 -16.35
N GLN A 109 -11.27 -2.89 -16.57
CA GLN A 109 -12.66 -2.46 -16.71
C GLN A 109 -13.20 -1.93 -15.37
N GLN A 110 -14.31 -1.18 -15.46
CA GLN A 110 -15.02 -0.77 -14.23
C GLN A 110 -15.49 -2.00 -13.45
N GLU A 111 -15.53 -1.87 -12.13
CA GLU A 111 -16.05 -2.89 -11.21
C GLU A 111 -15.40 -4.27 -11.34
N SER A 112 -14.11 -4.30 -11.75
CA SER A 112 -13.36 -5.55 -11.92
C SER A 112 -12.91 -6.19 -10.61
N PHE A 113 -12.80 -5.41 -9.53
CA PHE A 113 -12.19 -5.88 -8.28
C PHE A 113 -13.14 -5.72 -7.08
N ALA A 114 -13.15 -6.73 -6.21
CA ALA A 114 -13.85 -6.66 -4.93
C ALA A 114 -13.02 -5.97 -3.83
N ALA A 115 -11.69 -6.02 -3.96
CA ALA A 115 -10.78 -5.32 -3.08
C ALA A 115 -9.60 -4.70 -3.84
N LEU A 116 -9.19 -3.49 -3.40
CA LEU A 116 -7.93 -2.86 -3.76
C LEU A 116 -7.04 -2.83 -2.53
N LEU A 117 -5.75 -3.05 -2.70
CA LEU A 117 -4.75 -3.03 -1.63
C LEU A 117 -3.61 -2.10 -1.99
N SER A 118 -3.08 -1.36 -1.01
CA SER A 118 -1.85 -0.61 -1.17
C SER A 118 -1.11 -0.52 0.16
N THR A 119 0.17 -0.88 0.17
CA THR A 119 1.01 -0.82 1.36
C THR A 119 2.10 0.21 1.20
N PHE A 120 2.23 1.09 2.19
CA PHE A 120 3.22 2.18 2.22
C PHE A 120 3.28 3.00 0.93
N PRO A 121 2.09 3.43 0.40
CA PRO A 121 2.05 4.22 -0.82
C PRO A 121 2.67 5.59 -0.61
N THR A 122 3.15 6.19 -1.70
CA THR A 122 3.55 7.60 -1.72
C THR A 122 2.34 8.52 -1.97
N GLU A 123 2.58 9.81 -2.12
CA GLU A 123 1.54 10.84 -2.28
C GLU A 123 0.54 10.61 -3.43
N PHE A 124 0.88 9.75 -4.41
CA PHE A 124 -0.03 9.41 -5.52
C PHE A 124 -1.38 8.85 -5.04
N ILE A 125 -1.40 8.30 -3.83
CA ILE A 125 -2.61 7.69 -3.27
C ILE A 125 -3.73 8.73 -3.02
N LEU A 126 -3.36 9.99 -2.86
CA LEU A 126 -4.31 11.10 -2.64
C LEU A 126 -4.59 11.90 -3.91
N ASP A 127 -3.96 11.53 -5.03
CA ASP A 127 -4.20 12.16 -6.33
C ASP A 127 -5.65 11.89 -6.76
N PRO A 128 -6.45 12.92 -7.09
CA PRO A 128 -7.83 12.75 -7.53
C PRO A 128 -8.01 11.76 -8.68
N ALA A 129 -7.07 11.73 -9.65
CA ALA A 129 -7.12 10.79 -10.76
C ALA A 129 -6.89 9.35 -10.29
N SER A 130 -5.99 9.13 -9.31
CA SER A 130 -5.78 7.81 -8.70
C SER A 130 -7.03 7.34 -7.94
N MET A 131 -7.66 8.24 -7.19
CA MET A 131 -8.89 7.92 -6.46
C MET A 131 -10.07 7.64 -7.40
N ALA A 132 -10.20 8.40 -8.50
CA ALA A 132 -11.22 8.16 -9.52
C ALA A 132 -11.06 6.77 -10.16
N GLU A 133 -9.83 6.36 -10.49
CA GLU A 133 -9.54 5.05 -11.05
C GLU A 133 -9.76 3.92 -10.03
N ALA A 134 -9.38 4.14 -8.78
CA ALA A 134 -9.69 3.20 -7.69
C ALA A 134 -11.21 3.03 -7.53
N HIS A 135 -11.98 4.14 -7.51
CA HIS A 135 -13.43 4.09 -7.44
C HIS A 135 -14.04 3.40 -8.66
N ARG A 136 -13.54 3.68 -9.86
CA ARG A 136 -14.05 3.09 -11.11
C ARG A 136 -13.86 1.59 -11.16
N THR A 137 -12.67 1.11 -10.78
CA THR A 137 -12.29 -0.31 -10.89
C THR A 137 -12.80 -1.18 -9.75
N LEU A 138 -13.18 -0.58 -8.62
CA LEU A 138 -13.73 -1.29 -7.46
C LEU A 138 -15.22 -1.56 -7.63
N GLN A 139 -15.69 -2.74 -7.28
CA GLN A 139 -17.10 -3.13 -7.26
C GLN A 139 -17.87 -2.31 -6.21
N ALA A 140 -19.20 -2.24 -6.35
CA ALA A 140 -20.07 -1.65 -5.34
C ALA A 140 -19.85 -2.36 -3.98
N GLN A 141 -19.75 -1.62 -2.88
CA GLN A 141 -19.41 -2.09 -1.55
C GLN A 141 -18.00 -2.71 -1.44
N GLY A 142 -17.20 -2.71 -2.50
CA GLY A 142 -15.81 -3.13 -2.47
C GLY A 142 -14.95 -2.22 -1.57
N GLN A 143 -13.83 -2.73 -1.11
CA GLN A 143 -12.97 -2.03 -0.16
C GLN A 143 -11.61 -1.71 -0.78
N TYR A 144 -11.18 -0.47 -0.64
CA TYR A 144 -9.80 -0.09 -0.84
C TYR A 144 -9.12 -0.02 0.54
N ARG A 145 -8.23 -0.96 0.79
CA ARG A 145 -7.43 -1.01 2.03
C ARG A 145 -6.07 -0.42 1.79
N ILE A 146 -5.64 0.46 2.68
CA ILE A 146 -4.38 1.15 2.59
C ILE A 146 -3.67 1.01 3.94
N VAL A 147 -2.40 0.61 3.92
CA VAL A 147 -1.49 0.67 5.07
C VAL A 147 -0.53 1.82 4.81
N PRO A 148 -0.81 3.03 5.30
CA PRO A 148 0.04 4.19 5.03
C PRO A 148 1.28 4.23 5.93
N MET A 149 1.19 3.66 7.14
CA MET A 149 2.26 3.73 8.14
C MET A 149 2.19 2.61 9.17
N ALA A 150 3.34 2.35 9.80
CA ALA A 150 3.45 1.47 10.95
C ALA A 150 4.34 2.10 12.03
N GLU A 151 4.06 1.81 13.29
CA GLU A 151 4.78 2.31 14.46
C GLU A 151 5.46 1.17 15.21
N ILE A 152 6.78 1.27 15.42
CA ILE A 152 7.53 0.31 16.23
C ILE A 152 7.29 0.61 17.72
N ARG A 153 6.78 -0.37 18.46
CA ARG A 153 6.45 -0.29 19.89
C ARG A 153 7.15 -1.35 20.75
N GLY A 154 8.03 -2.14 20.14
CA GLY A 154 8.75 -3.21 20.84
C GLY A 154 9.59 -2.69 22.00
N PRO A 155 9.76 -3.48 23.08
CA PRO A 155 10.53 -3.10 24.25
C PRO A 155 12.04 -3.22 24.03
N GLY A 156 12.48 -3.86 22.94
CA GLY A 156 13.89 -4.13 22.64
C GLY A 156 14.71 -2.85 22.39
N TYR A 157 16.02 -2.95 22.63
CA TYR A 157 16.93 -1.83 22.39
C TYR A 157 16.88 -1.37 20.93
N PHE A 158 16.92 -2.30 19.98
CA PHE A 158 16.84 -1.99 18.55
C PHE A 158 15.49 -1.38 18.16
N ASP A 159 14.38 -1.83 18.75
CA ASP A 159 13.06 -1.26 18.55
C ASP A 159 13.00 0.20 19.00
N ARG A 160 13.60 0.50 20.14
CA ARG A 160 13.66 1.87 20.71
C ARG A 160 14.49 2.79 19.84
N VAL A 161 15.66 2.33 19.37
CA VAL A 161 16.53 3.10 18.46
C VAL A 161 15.84 3.34 17.13
N ALA A 162 15.27 2.31 16.52
CA ALA A 162 14.55 2.44 15.25
C ALA A 162 13.33 3.37 15.42
N GLY A 163 12.51 3.18 16.44
CA GLY A 163 11.37 4.06 16.72
C GLY A 163 11.79 5.52 16.96
N TRP A 164 12.93 5.76 17.58
CA TRP A 164 13.50 7.09 17.73
C TRP A 164 13.94 7.67 16.37
N LEU A 165 14.64 6.90 15.54
CA LEU A 165 15.04 7.31 14.18
C LEU A 165 13.84 7.67 13.32
N PHE A 166 12.79 6.85 13.33
CA PHE A 166 11.55 7.13 12.61
C PHE A 166 10.92 8.46 13.04
N ARG A 167 10.90 8.73 14.35
CA ARG A 167 10.38 10.01 14.88
C ARG A 167 11.22 11.22 14.43
N VAL A 168 12.54 11.13 14.54
CA VAL A 168 13.45 12.23 14.18
C VAL A 168 13.47 12.49 12.68
N THR A 169 13.32 11.44 11.84
CA THR A 169 13.29 11.57 10.38
C THR A 169 11.93 12.01 9.84
N GLY A 170 10.92 12.18 10.73
CA GLY A 170 9.58 12.62 10.33
C GLY A 170 8.77 11.55 9.59
N GLN A 171 9.19 10.29 9.64
CA GLN A 171 8.44 9.15 9.10
C GLN A 171 7.27 8.74 10.03
N TYR A 172 7.25 9.31 11.22
CA TYR A 172 6.15 9.30 12.19
C TYR A 172 5.33 10.59 12.08
N ALA A 173 4.87 10.95 10.91
CA ALA A 173 3.80 11.91 10.83
C ALA A 173 2.51 11.18 11.18
N GLU A 174 1.79 11.61 12.22
CA GLU A 174 0.37 11.26 12.34
C GLU A 174 -0.26 11.50 10.98
N LEU A 175 -1.02 10.53 10.47
CA LEU A 175 -1.73 10.73 9.21
C LEU A 175 -2.57 12.01 9.39
N PRO A 176 -2.31 13.07 8.62
CA PRO A 176 -3.10 14.27 8.75
C PRO A 176 -4.57 13.89 8.59
N ALA A 177 -5.46 14.45 9.42
CA ALA A 177 -6.91 14.26 9.25
C ALA A 177 -7.36 14.60 7.81
N THR A 178 -6.56 15.38 7.09
CA THR A 178 -6.72 15.74 5.68
C THR A 178 -6.61 14.54 4.71
N TRP A 179 -6.06 13.39 5.12
CA TRP A 179 -6.00 12.20 4.25
C TRP A 179 -7.36 11.60 3.95
N SER A 180 -8.29 11.66 4.88
CA SER A 180 -9.64 11.13 4.69
C SER A 180 -10.48 11.97 3.72
N GLN A 181 -10.22 13.28 3.63
CA GLN A 181 -11.03 14.20 2.83
C GLN A 181 -10.98 13.89 1.32
N PRO A 182 -9.81 13.80 0.64
CA PRO A 182 -9.75 13.47 -0.79
C PRO A 182 -10.38 12.13 -1.13
N ILE A 183 -10.25 11.15 -0.21
CA ILE A 183 -10.81 9.81 -0.39
C ILE A 183 -12.34 9.87 -0.27
N SER A 184 -12.87 10.62 0.70
CA SER A 184 -14.31 10.81 0.85
C SER A 184 -14.93 11.58 -0.33
N GLU A 185 -14.23 12.62 -0.82
CA GLU A 185 -14.63 13.38 -2.00
C GLU A 185 -14.71 12.52 -3.27
N ALA A 186 -13.87 11.46 -3.34
CA ALA A 186 -13.91 10.49 -4.43
C ALA A 186 -15.04 9.46 -4.30
N GLY A 187 -15.95 9.59 -3.32
CA GLY A 187 -17.14 8.73 -3.18
C GLY A 187 -16.94 7.51 -2.28
N PHE A 188 -15.93 7.53 -1.41
CA PHE A 188 -15.71 6.46 -0.44
C PHE A 188 -16.18 6.84 0.95
N VAL A 189 -16.66 5.84 1.70
CA VAL A 189 -16.83 5.92 3.15
C VAL A 189 -15.53 5.44 3.79
N VAL A 190 -14.89 6.30 4.58
CA VAL A 190 -13.55 6.06 5.14
C VAL A 190 -13.64 5.66 6.61
N ARG A 191 -12.94 4.59 6.97
CA ARG A 191 -12.71 4.15 8.35
C ARG A 191 -11.22 3.96 8.56
N MET A 192 -10.71 4.43 9.68
CA MET A 192 -9.34 4.17 10.15
C MET A 192 -9.38 3.19 11.31
N GLU A 193 -8.44 2.27 11.34
CA GLU A 193 -8.27 1.32 12.43
C GLU A 193 -6.80 1.05 12.70
N ASP A 194 -6.49 0.77 13.95
CA ASP A 194 -5.15 0.37 14.38
C ASP A 194 -5.10 -1.14 14.60
N VAL A 195 -4.17 -1.80 13.91
CA VAL A 195 -3.86 -3.21 14.09
C VAL A 195 -2.64 -3.33 15.00
N ASN A 196 -2.84 -3.89 16.20
CA ASN A 196 -1.74 -4.12 17.12
C ASN A 196 -1.06 -5.45 16.78
N LEU A 197 0.21 -5.38 16.43
CA LEU A 197 1.11 -6.52 16.25
C LEU A 197 1.98 -6.69 17.50
N SER A 198 2.76 -7.76 17.58
CA SER A 198 3.55 -8.09 18.77
C SER A 198 4.52 -6.98 19.20
N ARG A 199 5.12 -6.26 18.24
CA ARG A 199 6.16 -5.25 18.47
C ARG A 199 5.89 -3.93 17.75
N SER A 200 4.71 -3.77 17.14
CA SER A 200 4.35 -2.60 16.36
C SER A 200 2.85 -2.38 16.33
N ARG A 201 2.45 -1.18 15.91
CA ARG A 201 1.08 -0.83 15.57
C ARG A 201 1.06 -0.40 14.10
N VAL A 202 0.14 -0.95 13.35
CA VAL A 202 -0.09 -0.59 11.94
C VAL A 202 -1.38 0.18 11.84
N THR A 203 -1.35 1.39 11.31
CA THR A 203 -2.56 2.12 10.97
C THR A 203 -3.05 1.66 9.60
N ARG A 204 -4.31 1.27 9.52
CA ARG A 204 -4.97 0.85 8.30
C ARG A 204 -6.16 1.76 8.01
N LEU A 205 -6.24 2.22 6.78
CA LEU A 205 -7.36 2.97 6.26
C LEU A 205 -8.18 2.05 5.35
N ILE A 206 -9.48 1.96 5.60
CA ILE A 206 -10.43 1.19 4.79
C ILE A 206 -11.41 2.18 4.18
N ALA A 207 -11.35 2.32 2.85
CA ALA A 207 -12.23 3.12 2.05
C ALA A 207 -13.23 2.20 1.34
N THR A 208 -14.50 2.23 1.74
CA THR A 208 -15.54 1.42 1.13
C THR A 208 -16.24 2.23 0.06
N ARG A 209 -16.31 1.71 -1.17
CA ARG A 209 -17.08 2.35 -2.24
C ARG A 209 -18.54 2.35 -1.86
N SER A 210 -19.15 3.55 -1.73
CA SER A 210 -20.57 3.66 -1.48
C SER A 210 -21.37 3.09 -2.66
N SER A 211 -22.47 2.39 -2.38
CA SER A 211 -23.44 2.10 -3.40
C SER A 211 -23.98 3.43 -3.94
N ARG A 212 -24.05 3.59 -5.26
CA ARG A 212 -24.73 4.74 -5.88
C ARG A 212 -26.11 4.85 -5.22
N LYS A 213 -26.40 5.96 -4.56
CA LYS A 213 -27.78 6.27 -4.21
C LYS A 213 -28.53 6.38 -5.55
N GLU A 214 -29.29 5.35 -5.90
CA GLU A 214 -30.44 5.50 -6.79
C GLU A 214 -31.36 6.48 -6.08
N GLY A 215 -31.51 7.69 -6.61
CA GLY A 215 -32.50 8.64 -6.09
C GLY A 215 -31.95 10.02 -5.80
N GLN A 216 -31.55 10.74 -6.84
CA GLN A 216 -31.79 12.18 -6.95
C GLN A 216 -32.15 12.45 -8.43
N VAL A 217 -33.34 12.00 -8.76
CA VAL A 217 -34.14 12.60 -9.85
C VAL A 217 -35.13 13.49 -9.12
N ALA A 218 -34.92 14.76 -9.20
CA ALA A 218 -35.97 15.78 -9.05
C ALA A 218 -35.54 17.00 -9.87
#